data_acdd29cfdcd33bc4f51c453631ab4bb0
#
_entry.id   acdd29cfdcd33bc4f51c453631ab4bb0
#
_cell.length_a   1.000
_cell.length_b   1.000
_cell.length_c   1.000
_cell.angle_alpha   90.00
_cell.angle_beta   90.00
_cell.angle_gamma   90.00
#
_symmetry.space_group_name_H-M   'P 1'
#
loop_
_entity.id
_entity.type
_entity.pdbx_description
1 polymer ?
#
loop_
_entity_poly.entity_id
_entity_poly.type
_entity_poly.pdbx_seq_one_letter_code
_entity_poly.pdbx_strand_id
1 'polypeptide(L)'
;MKEVINWLLEVEELARRVYEKAASRFPNDKELSDFLRHLSSDEKMHYDIASRATELARDRSFPPLAIDIIDVNDDVRKKIENYLVLAEKKLEANSLTREDIIDCIVSIEFSEWNDIFLYVTNSLKHNYREFTPVVTKTHQHKRYIERFLESHHEFKHYLEKIITLPKIWEEKILVVDDETVIADLLTAICEDEGVVDTAVNGKDALKKVDENYYAAIVTDVDMPVMNGMEFYKKAAEKHHDIKERFLFFTGVLNEERLSFFKRNSLRYIAKPAKISDIKKELVAILSR
;
A
#
# COMPACT_ATOMS: atom_id res chain seq x y z
N MET A 1 -7.51 24.43 -3.81
CA MET A 1 -6.31 23.63 -3.49
C MET A 1 -5.90 23.72 -2.03
N LYS A 2 -5.50 24.89 -1.49
CA LYS A 2 -5.07 25.00 -0.08
C LYS A 2 -6.14 24.55 0.92
N GLU A 3 -7.38 24.86 0.68
CA GLU A 3 -8.50 24.45 1.55
C GLU A 3 -8.69 22.93 1.57
N VAL A 4 -8.58 22.27 0.43
CA VAL A 4 -8.70 20.81 0.34
C VAL A 4 -7.56 20.14 1.08
N ILE A 5 -6.30 20.57 0.87
CA ILE A 5 -5.13 19.96 1.54
C ILE A 5 -5.17 20.25 3.07
N ASN A 6 -5.59 21.44 3.49
CA ASN A 6 -5.75 21.73 4.92
C ASN A 6 -6.82 20.85 5.56
N TRP A 7 -7.95 20.68 4.89
CA TRP A 7 -8.98 19.77 5.35
C TRP A 7 -8.50 18.31 5.40
N LEU A 8 -7.70 17.86 4.40
CA LEU A 8 -7.02 16.57 4.43
C LEU A 8 -6.21 16.42 5.74
N LEU A 9 -5.41 17.38 6.10
CA LEU A 9 -4.62 17.36 7.33
C LEU A 9 -5.48 17.24 8.59
N GLU A 10 -6.61 17.94 8.64
CA GLU A 10 -7.52 17.89 9.78
C GLU A 10 -8.17 16.51 9.94
N VAL A 11 -8.58 15.89 8.84
CA VAL A 11 -9.21 14.57 8.85
C VAL A 11 -8.21 13.47 9.23
N GLU A 12 -7.00 13.47 8.65
CA GLU A 12 -5.95 12.48 8.97
C GLU A 12 -5.56 12.54 10.45
N GLU A 13 -5.40 13.76 11.00
CA GLU A 13 -5.08 13.91 12.42
C GLU A 13 -6.24 13.48 13.33
N LEU A 14 -7.48 13.73 12.92
CA LEU A 14 -8.67 13.30 13.66
C LEU A 14 -8.81 11.77 13.62
N ALA A 15 -8.65 11.14 12.45
CA ALA A 15 -8.69 9.70 12.29
C ALA A 15 -7.60 9.03 13.13
N ARG A 16 -6.36 9.53 13.05
CA ARG A 16 -5.23 9.06 13.87
C ARG A 16 -5.58 9.03 15.35
N ARG A 17 -6.12 10.13 15.88
CA ARG A 17 -6.49 10.24 17.31
C ARG A 17 -7.62 9.28 17.69
N VAL A 18 -8.62 9.16 16.83
CA VAL A 18 -9.76 8.26 17.07
C VAL A 18 -9.28 6.80 17.12
N TYR A 19 -8.43 6.38 16.17
CA TYR A 19 -7.91 5.00 16.12
C TYR A 19 -7.00 4.69 17.30
N GLU A 20 -6.15 5.62 17.72
CA GLU A 20 -5.28 5.47 18.89
C GLU A 20 -6.08 5.31 20.20
N LYS A 21 -7.09 6.19 20.40
CA LYS A 21 -7.99 6.12 21.55
C LYS A 21 -8.81 4.82 21.54
N ALA A 22 -9.33 4.42 20.35
CA ALA A 22 -10.09 3.20 20.19
C ALA A 22 -9.24 1.94 20.48
N ALA A 23 -7.97 1.92 20.07
CA ALA A 23 -7.05 0.83 20.41
C ALA A 23 -6.92 0.64 21.93
N SER A 24 -6.91 1.75 22.68
CA SER A 24 -6.84 1.73 24.14
C SER A 24 -8.16 1.31 24.80
N ARG A 25 -9.28 1.43 24.08
CA ARG A 25 -10.61 1.07 24.55
C ARG A 25 -10.82 -0.46 24.57
N PHE A 26 -10.12 -1.20 23.72
CA PHE A 26 -10.26 -2.64 23.56
C PHE A 26 -9.02 -3.42 24.04
N PRO A 27 -8.56 -3.27 25.30
CA PRO A 27 -7.30 -3.86 25.78
C PRO A 27 -7.31 -5.39 25.80
N ASN A 28 -8.48 -6.01 25.91
CA ASN A 28 -8.68 -7.46 25.94
C ASN A 28 -8.85 -8.06 24.54
N ASP A 29 -9.03 -7.26 23.51
CA ASP A 29 -9.09 -7.64 22.12
C ASP A 29 -7.79 -7.23 21.43
N LYS A 30 -6.78 -8.11 21.57
CA LYS A 30 -5.43 -7.79 21.09
C LYS A 30 -5.40 -7.59 19.57
N GLU A 31 -6.17 -8.40 18.83
CA GLU A 31 -6.18 -8.34 17.37
C GLU A 31 -6.78 -7.02 16.87
N LEU A 32 -7.93 -6.61 17.40
CA LEU A 32 -8.52 -5.31 17.08
C LEU A 32 -7.63 -4.14 17.57
N SER A 33 -7.05 -4.25 18.77
CA SER A 33 -6.17 -3.20 19.32
C SER A 33 -4.91 -3.01 18.48
N ASP A 34 -4.27 -4.09 18.02
CA ASP A 34 -3.10 -4.04 17.17
C ASP A 34 -3.45 -3.52 15.76
N PHE A 35 -4.60 -3.92 15.22
CA PHE A 35 -5.16 -3.38 13.98
C PHE A 35 -5.34 -1.86 14.04
N LEU A 36 -6.00 -1.35 15.08
CA LEU A 36 -6.25 0.07 15.26
C LEU A 36 -4.96 0.89 15.46
N ARG A 37 -3.95 0.34 16.16
CA ARG A 37 -2.64 1.01 16.28
C ARG A 37 -1.91 1.09 14.95
N HIS A 38 -2.03 0.05 14.12
CA HIS A 38 -1.46 0.07 12.79
C HIS A 38 -2.10 1.17 11.94
N LEU A 39 -3.44 1.23 11.91
CA LEU A 39 -4.15 2.29 11.21
C LEU A 39 -3.74 3.68 11.73
N SER A 40 -3.69 3.89 13.04
CA SER A 40 -3.22 5.17 13.61
C SER A 40 -1.82 5.56 13.15
N SER A 41 -0.92 4.58 12.96
CA SER A 41 0.43 4.82 12.42
C SER A 41 0.40 5.23 10.95
N ASP A 42 -0.50 4.62 10.18
CA ASP A 42 -0.65 4.93 8.76
C ASP A 42 -1.24 6.33 8.57
N GLU A 43 -2.25 6.74 9.39
CA GLU A 43 -2.78 8.11 9.34
C GLU A 43 -1.73 9.18 9.69
N LYS A 44 -0.81 8.85 10.58
CA LYS A 44 0.33 9.75 10.83
C LYS A 44 1.18 9.93 9.58
N MET A 45 1.43 8.86 8.85
CA MET A 45 2.18 8.91 7.59
C MET A 45 1.42 9.73 6.54
N HIS A 46 0.10 9.54 6.40
CA HIS A 46 -0.74 10.30 5.48
C HIS A 46 -0.71 11.80 5.83
N TYR A 47 -0.80 12.14 7.11
CA TYR A 47 -0.66 13.51 7.60
C TYR A 47 0.69 14.13 7.22
N ASP A 48 1.80 13.44 7.47
CA ASP A 48 3.16 13.91 7.16
C ASP A 48 3.31 14.19 5.65
N ILE A 49 2.70 13.36 4.83
CA ILE A 49 2.66 13.48 3.37
C ILE A 49 1.83 14.68 2.92
N ALA A 50 0.62 14.84 3.44
CA ALA A 50 -0.25 15.97 3.14
C ALA A 50 0.40 17.30 3.61
N SER A 51 1.10 17.27 4.75
CA SER A 51 1.89 18.40 5.24
C SER A 51 3.00 18.77 4.25
N ARG A 52 3.75 17.78 3.77
CA ARG A 52 4.79 17.99 2.76
C ARG A 52 4.23 18.53 1.44
N ALA A 53 3.08 18.01 1.00
CA ALA A 53 2.37 18.51 -0.17
C ALA A 53 1.97 19.99 0.00
N THR A 54 1.56 20.40 1.21
CA THR A 54 1.23 21.80 1.53
C THR A 54 2.46 22.72 1.42
N GLU A 55 3.63 22.26 1.86
CA GLU A 55 4.88 23.03 1.74
C GLU A 55 5.25 23.24 0.27
N LEU A 56 5.20 22.15 -0.53
CA LEU A 56 5.49 22.20 -1.95
C LEU A 56 4.49 23.07 -2.73
N ALA A 57 3.22 23.07 -2.35
CA ALA A 57 2.18 23.91 -2.96
C ALA A 57 2.37 25.42 -2.74
N ARG A 58 3.29 25.82 -1.85
CA ARG A 58 3.72 27.21 -1.70
C ARG A 58 4.73 27.67 -2.74
N ASP A 59 5.39 26.71 -3.38
CA ASP A 59 6.34 26.97 -4.47
C ASP A 59 5.59 27.18 -5.80
N ARG A 60 6.01 28.19 -6.59
CA ARG A 60 5.41 28.48 -7.91
C ARG A 60 5.67 27.39 -8.95
N SER A 61 6.58 26.46 -8.68
CA SER A 61 6.87 25.29 -9.50
C SER A 61 5.90 24.13 -9.32
N PHE A 62 4.94 24.24 -8.39
CA PHE A 62 3.95 23.22 -8.14
C PHE A 62 3.06 23.00 -9.38
N PRO A 63 2.89 21.75 -9.84
CA PRO A 63 2.06 21.47 -11.01
C PRO A 63 0.62 21.91 -10.75
N PRO A 64 -0.08 22.46 -11.74
CA PRO A 64 -1.51 22.70 -11.60
C PRO A 64 -2.22 21.37 -11.37
N LEU A 65 -2.72 21.17 -10.16
CA LEU A 65 -3.58 20.03 -9.86
C LEU A 65 -4.99 20.37 -10.35
N ALA A 66 -5.63 19.43 -11.05
CA ALA A 66 -7.02 19.57 -11.45
C ALA A 66 -8.01 19.51 -10.27
N ILE A 67 -7.53 19.74 -9.04
CA ILE A 67 -8.36 19.81 -7.80
C ILE A 67 -9.40 20.93 -7.87
N ASP A 68 -9.15 21.97 -8.65
CA ASP A 68 -10.13 23.04 -8.88
C ASP A 68 -11.37 22.55 -9.68
N ILE A 69 -11.32 21.34 -10.24
CA ILE A 69 -12.44 20.68 -10.93
C ILE A 69 -13.18 19.72 -9.97
N ILE A 70 -12.56 19.32 -8.86
CA ILE A 70 -13.20 18.45 -7.86
C ILE A 70 -13.91 19.34 -6.86
N ASP A 71 -15.22 19.43 -6.99
CA ASP A 71 -16.06 20.05 -5.97
C ASP A 71 -16.22 19.08 -4.80
N VAL A 72 -15.32 19.18 -3.83
CA VAL A 72 -15.49 18.52 -2.53
C VAL A 72 -16.58 19.32 -1.79
N ASN A 73 -17.82 19.00 -2.12
CA ASN A 73 -18.93 19.74 -1.55
C ASN A 73 -18.98 19.57 -0.03
N ASP A 74 -19.51 20.58 0.66
CA ASP A 74 -19.61 20.63 2.12
C ASP A 74 -20.34 19.41 2.72
N ASP A 75 -21.21 18.74 1.96
CA ASP A 75 -21.95 17.57 2.44
C ASP A 75 -21.05 16.33 2.57
N VAL A 76 -20.12 16.12 1.63
CA VAL A 76 -19.12 15.03 1.71
C VAL A 76 -18.19 15.28 2.90
N ARG A 77 -17.69 16.52 3.06
CA ARG A 77 -16.84 16.89 4.18
C ARG A 77 -17.52 16.62 5.51
N LYS A 78 -18.72 17.16 5.70
CA LYS A 78 -19.52 16.98 6.93
C LYS A 78 -19.82 15.52 7.22
N LYS A 79 -20.08 14.71 6.17
CA LYS A 79 -20.37 13.30 6.34
C LYS A 79 -19.16 12.54 6.91
N ILE A 80 -17.96 12.78 6.39
CA ILE A 80 -16.72 12.17 6.86
C ILE A 80 -16.39 12.60 8.27
N GLU A 81 -16.39 13.92 8.54
CA GLU A 81 -16.15 14.46 9.86
C GLU A 81 -17.14 13.93 10.90
N ASN A 82 -18.42 13.77 10.52
CA ASN A 82 -19.45 13.24 11.42
C ASN A 82 -19.16 11.80 11.87
N TYR A 83 -18.61 10.93 11.04
CA TYR A 83 -18.23 9.57 11.45
C TYR A 83 -17.15 9.62 12.55
N LEU A 84 -16.11 10.42 12.36
CA LEU A 84 -15.02 10.58 13.33
C LEU A 84 -15.49 11.25 14.62
N VAL A 85 -16.26 12.33 14.51
CA VAL A 85 -16.83 13.05 15.67
C VAL A 85 -17.78 12.15 16.47
N LEU A 86 -18.57 11.32 15.79
CA LEU A 86 -19.46 10.36 16.47
C LEU A 86 -18.65 9.29 17.20
N ALA A 87 -17.61 8.74 16.58
CA ALA A 87 -16.72 7.79 17.22
C ALA A 87 -16.01 8.40 18.43
N GLU A 88 -15.52 9.66 18.33
CA GLU A 88 -14.89 10.37 19.44
C GLU A 88 -15.88 10.59 20.61
N LYS A 89 -17.11 11.03 20.34
CA LYS A 89 -18.15 11.15 21.36
C LYS A 89 -18.45 9.82 22.04
N LYS A 90 -18.54 8.72 21.30
CA LYS A 90 -18.75 7.38 21.86
C LYS A 90 -17.56 6.92 22.71
N LEU A 91 -16.34 7.27 22.33
CA LEU A 91 -15.12 7.05 23.13
C LEU A 91 -15.20 7.80 24.47
N GLU A 92 -15.55 9.09 24.44
CA GLU A 92 -15.70 9.91 25.64
C GLU A 92 -16.79 9.40 26.56
N ALA A 93 -17.91 8.95 25.99
CA ALA A 93 -19.03 8.34 26.73
C ALA A 93 -18.74 6.89 27.18
N ASN A 94 -17.57 6.32 26.87
CA ASN A 94 -17.19 4.93 27.11
C ASN A 94 -18.19 3.91 26.51
N SER A 95 -18.86 4.27 25.42
CA SER A 95 -19.91 3.49 24.75
C SER A 95 -19.55 2.99 23.36
N LEU A 96 -18.32 3.23 22.90
CA LEU A 96 -17.85 2.77 21.60
C LEU A 96 -17.82 1.23 21.55
N THR A 97 -18.48 0.66 20.55
CA THR A 97 -18.47 -0.78 20.28
C THR A 97 -17.50 -1.14 19.17
N ARG A 98 -17.20 -2.44 19.00
CA ARG A 98 -16.39 -2.94 17.88
C ARG A 98 -17.02 -2.60 16.53
N GLU A 99 -18.33 -2.76 16.42
CA GLU A 99 -19.10 -2.44 15.20
C GLU A 99 -19.00 -0.95 14.86
N ASP A 100 -19.13 -0.06 15.85
CA ASP A 100 -19.04 1.39 15.64
C ASP A 100 -17.71 1.83 15.06
N ILE A 101 -16.60 1.26 15.56
CA ILE A 101 -15.28 1.66 15.05
C ILE A 101 -15.01 1.07 13.67
N ILE A 102 -15.45 -0.15 13.38
CA ILE A 102 -15.32 -0.75 12.06
C ILE A 102 -16.18 0.00 11.03
N ASP A 103 -17.43 0.35 11.37
CA ASP A 103 -18.29 1.17 10.50
C ASP A 103 -17.65 2.54 10.20
N CYS A 104 -17.06 3.17 11.21
CA CYS A 104 -16.32 4.41 11.05
C CYS A 104 -15.16 4.25 10.08
N ILE A 105 -14.30 3.26 10.28
CA ILE A 105 -13.13 2.95 9.42
C ILE A 105 -13.59 2.73 7.97
N VAL A 106 -14.53 1.81 7.75
CA VAL A 106 -14.99 1.48 6.39
C VAL A 106 -15.62 2.70 5.71
N SER A 107 -16.40 3.49 6.44
CA SER A 107 -17.07 4.68 5.89
C SER A 107 -16.11 5.80 5.50
N ILE A 108 -14.92 5.84 6.09
CA ILE A 108 -13.88 6.83 5.80
C ILE A 108 -12.93 6.31 4.74
N GLU A 109 -12.30 5.17 5.00
CA GLU A 109 -11.20 4.65 4.18
C GLU A 109 -11.62 4.21 2.78
N PHE A 110 -12.91 3.90 2.60
CA PHE A 110 -13.48 3.53 1.31
C PHE A 110 -14.44 4.60 0.76
N SER A 111 -14.30 5.85 1.17
CA SER A 111 -15.04 6.99 0.64
C SER A 111 -14.30 7.69 -0.50
N GLU A 112 -14.99 8.59 -1.20
CA GLU A 112 -14.41 9.48 -2.23
C GLU A 112 -13.23 10.32 -1.71
N TRP A 113 -13.14 10.53 -0.40
CA TRP A 113 -12.06 11.18 0.29
C TRP A 113 -10.70 10.55 0.03
N ASN A 114 -10.59 9.24 0.18
CA ASN A 114 -9.37 8.50 -0.07
C ASN A 114 -8.94 8.60 -1.54
N ASP A 115 -9.90 8.71 -2.44
CA ASP A 115 -9.65 8.93 -3.86
C ASP A 115 -9.05 10.31 -4.14
N ILE A 116 -9.47 11.34 -3.39
CA ILE A 116 -8.89 12.69 -3.46
C ILE A 116 -7.45 12.68 -2.93
N PHE A 117 -7.20 12.02 -1.80
CA PHE A 117 -5.86 11.87 -1.26
C PHE A 117 -4.92 11.15 -2.25
N LEU A 118 -5.39 10.05 -2.84
CA LEU A 118 -4.68 9.30 -3.87
C LEU A 118 -4.42 10.14 -5.12
N TYR A 119 -5.39 10.92 -5.57
CA TYR A 119 -5.23 11.82 -6.71
C TYR A 119 -4.13 12.86 -6.43
N VAL A 120 -4.15 13.50 -5.26
CA VAL A 120 -3.14 14.49 -4.87
C VAL A 120 -1.75 13.86 -4.83
N THR A 121 -1.59 12.74 -4.15
CA THR A 121 -0.31 12.05 -4.00
C THR A 121 0.21 11.51 -5.33
N ASN A 122 -0.66 10.96 -6.18
CA ASN A 122 -0.35 10.46 -7.51
C ASN A 122 0.09 11.60 -8.47
N SER A 123 -0.55 12.76 -8.39
CA SER A 123 -0.17 13.93 -9.17
C SER A 123 1.21 14.46 -8.77
N LEU A 124 1.58 14.32 -7.50
CA LEU A 124 2.88 14.75 -6.98
C LEU A 124 4.02 13.80 -7.34
N LYS A 125 3.78 12.49 -7.42
CA LYS A 125 4.83 11.49 -7.71
C LYS A 125 5.54 11.72 -9.03
N HIS A 126 4.87 12.29 -10.04
CA HIS A 126 5.46 12.57 -11.35
C HIS A 126 6.57 13.63 -11.29
N ASN A 127 6.45 14.58 -10.37
CA ASN A 127 7.41 15.67 -10.21
C ASN A 127 8.34 15.48 -9.00
N TYR A 128 7.89 14.69 -8.00
CA TYR A 128 8.58 14.48 -6.73
C TYR A 128 8.62 13.00 -6.41
N ARG A 129 9.78 12.37 -6.65
CA ARG A 129 9.97 10.91 -6.44
C ARG A 129 9.69 10.43 -5.03
N GLU A 130 9.78 11.31 -4.03
CA GLU A 130 9.48 11.03 -2.63
C GLU A 130 8.01 10.60 -2.40
N PHE A 131 7.09 10.94 -3.32
CA PHE A 131 5.68 10.54 -3.24
C PHE A 131 5.38 9.17 -3.89
N THR A 132 6.35 8.57 -4.57
CA THR A 132 6.13 7.26 -5.22
C THR A 132 5.84 6.14 -4.21
N PRO A 133 6.59 6.00 -3.08
CA PRO A 133 6.29 5.00 -2.07
C PRO A 133 4.95 5.24 -1.36
N VAL A 134 4.48 6.47 -1.33
CA VAL A 134 3.27 6.89 -0.63
C VAL A 134 2.04 6.27 -1.23
N VAL A 135 1.90 6.38 -2.54
CA VAL A 135 0.75 5.82 -3.27
C VAL A 135 0.62 4.33 -2.97
N THR A 136 1.73 3.60 -3.00
CA THR A 136 1.75 2.17 -2.66
C THR A 136 1.32 1.92 -1.21
N LYS A 137 1.83 2.68 -0.25
CA LYS A 137 1.48 2.51 1.17
C LYS A 137 0.01 2.77 1.44
N THR A 138 -0.60 3.76 0.77
CA THR A 138 -2.04 4.01 0.90
C THR A 138 -2.88 2.84 0.37
N HIS A 139 -2.41 2.14 -0.69
CA HIS A 139 -3.08 0.93 -1.16
C HIS A 139 -2.90 -0.24 -0.20
N GLN A 140 -1.70 -0.41 0.36
CA GLN A 140 -1.43 -1.41 1.38
C GLN A 140 -2.33 -1.21 2.60
N HIS A 141 -2.57 0.04 2.98
CA HIS A 141 -3.51 0.42 4.04
C HIS A 141 -4.93 -0.11 3.77
N LYS A 142 -5.50 0.15 2.59
CA LYS A 142 -6.82 -0.40 2.20
C LYS A 142 -6.86 -1.93 2.25
N ARG A 143 -5.84 -2.60 1.68
CA ARG A 143 -5.76 -4.07 1.73
C ARG A 143 -5.61 -4.62 3.14
N TYR A 144 -4.93 -3.91 4.02
CA TYR A 144 -4.81 -4.31 5.41
C TYR A 144 -6.18 -4.31 6.10
N ILE A 145 -7.01 -3.30 5.81
CA ILE A 145 -8.40 -3.24 6.29
C ILE A 145 -9.23 -4.39 5.70
N GLU A 146 -9.17 -4.62 4.40
CA GLU A 146 -9.89 -5.72 3.74
C GLU A 146 -9.56 -7.07 4.37
N ARG A 147 -8.28 -7.38 4.58
CA ARG A 147 -7.84 -8.63 5.22
C ARG A 147 -8.33 -8.78 6.66
N PHE A 148 -8.34 -7.69 7.41
CA PHE A 148 -8.92 -7.71 8.77
C PHE A 148 -10.40 -8.06 8.71
N LEU A 149 -11.16 -7.46 7.81
CA LEU A 149 -12.58 -7.76 7.62
C LEU A 149 -12.82 -9.21 7.14
N GLU A 150 -11.96 -9.71 6.23
CA GLU A 150 -12.02 -11.10 5.74
C GLU A 150 -11.79 -12.14 6.85
N SER A 151 -10.88 -11.85 7.77
CA SER A 151 -10.54 -12.74 8.88
C SER A 151 -11.58 -12.75 10.01
N HIS A 152 -12.46 -11.74 10.06
CA HIS A 152 -13.49 -11.59 11.10
C HIS A 152 -14.89 -11.78 10.52
N HIS A 153 -15.48 -12.96 10.79
CA HIS A 153 -16.78 -13.36 10.20
C HIS A 153 -17.90 -12.35 10.47
N GLU A 154 -17.91 -11.72 11.64
CA GLU A 154 -18.90 -10.72 12.04
C GLU A 154 -18.84 -9.44 11.18
N PHE A 155 -17.70 -9.15 10.57
CA PHE A 155 -17.48 -7.94 9.76
C PHE A 155 -17.53 -8.20 8.24
N LYS A 156 -17.74 -9.44 7.81
CA LYS A 156 -17.77 -9.79 6.37
C LYS A 156 -18.80 -9.02 5.55
N HIS A 157 -19.89 -8.59 6.17
CA HIS A 157 -20.91 -7.79 5.49
C HIS A 157 -20.40 -6.42 4.99
N TYR A 158 -19.30 -5.89 5.57
CA TYR A 158 -18.64 -4.70 5.07
C TYR A 158 -17.89 -4.94 3.76
N LEU A 159 -17.44 -6.16 3.49
CA LEU A 159 -16.76 -6.48 2.22
C LEU A 159 -17.68 -6.29 1.01
N GLU A 160 -18.97 -6.58 1.14
CA GLU A 160 -19.95 -6.34 0.07
C GLU A 160 -20.07 -4.85 -0.27
N LYS A 161 -19.97 -3.98 0.74
CA LYS A 161 -19.96 -2.52 0.55
C LYS A 161 -18.69 -2.06 -0.17
N ILE A 162 -17.54 -2.65 0.14
CA ILE A 162 -16.24 -2.28 -0.40
C ILE A 162 -16.11 -2.73 -1.86
N ILE A 163 -16.55 -3.93 -2.22
CA ILE A 163 -16.46 -4.51 -3.57
C ILE A 163 -17.24 -3.67 -4.61
N THR A 164 -18.26 -2.93 -4.19
CA THR A 164 -19.06 -2.08 -5.09
C THR A 164 -18.38 -0.76 -5.44
N LEU A 165 -17.28 -0.41 -4.78
CA LEU A 165 -16.53 0.82 -5.06
C LEU A 165 -15.60 0.60 -6.25
N PRO A 166 -15.48 1.59 -7.17
CA PRO A 166 -14.55 1.46 -8.29
C PRO A 166 -13.11 1.29 -7.77
N LYS A 167 -12.42 0.26 -8.27
CA LYS A 167 -10.98 0.12 -8.05
C LYS A 167 -10.27 1.21 -8.84
N ILE A 168 -9.91 2.30 -8.19
CA ILE A 168 -9.24 3.44 -8.84
C ILE A 168 -7.75 3.18 -9.04
N TRP A 169 -7.21 2.19 -8.32
CA TRP A 169 -5.80 1.80 -8.41
C TRP A 169 -5.61 0.30 -8.18
N GLU A 170 -4.65 -0.27 -8.90
CA GLU A 170 -4.17 -1.63 -8.68
C GLU A 170 -2.65 -1.59 -8.48
N GLU A 171 -2.14 -2.33 -7.50
CA GLU A 171 -0.71 -2.44 -7.28
C GLU A 171 -0.04 -3.11 -8.48
N LYS A 172 1.11 -2.56 -8.90
CA LYS A 172 1.90 -3.17 -9.96
C LYS A 172 2.89 -4.16 -9.35
N ILE A 173 2.90 -5.36 -9.90
CA ILE A 173 3.83 -6.42 -9.56
C ILE A 173 4.65 -6.72 -10.82
N LEU A 174 5.96 -6.83 -10.69
CA LEU A 174 6.84 -7.23 -11.78
C LEU A 174 7.26 -8.68 -11.61
N VAL A 175 6.93 -9.51 -12.59
CA VAL A 175 7.42 -10.91 -12.70
C VAL A 175 8.55 -10.94 -13.72
N VAL A 176 9.70 -11.50 -13.32
CA VAL A 176 10.91 -11.55 -14.15
C VAL A 176 11.40 -12.99 -14.25
N ASP A 177 11.19 -13.63 -15.39
CA ASP A 177 11.63 -15.00 -15.66
C ASP A 177 11.76 -15.16 -17.17
N ASP A 178 12.84 -15.79 -17.65
CA ASP A 178 13.06 -16.05 -19.07
C ASP A 178 12.30 -17.27 -19.58
N GLU A 179 11.82 -18.13 -18.67
CA GLU A 179 10.96 -19.26 -18.98
C GLU A 179 9.49 -18.80 -18.97
N THR A 180 8.89 -18.64 -20.16
CA THR A 180 7.51 -18.17 -20.33
C THR A 180 6.50 -18.95 -19.46
N VAL A 181 6.65 -20.26 -19.34
CA VAL A 181 5.75 -21.11 -18.54
C VAL A 181 5.81 -20.74 -17.06
N ILE A 182 7.00 -20.41 -16.54
CA ILE A 182 7.18 -19.98 -15.15
C ILE A 182 6.64 -18.56 -14.97
N ALA A 183 6.93 -17.66 -15.92
CA ALA A 183 6.40 -16.30 -15.91
C ALA A 183 4.85 -16.29 -15.90
N ASP A 184 4.21 -17.11 -16.74
CA ASP A 184 2.75 -17.25 -16.82
C ASP A 184 2.16 -17.78 -15.50
N LEU A 185 2.81 -18.80 -14.89
CA LEU A 185 2.39 -19.34 -13.60
C LEU A 185 2.48 -18.29 -12.49
N LEU A 186 3.62 -17.59 -12.41
CA LEU A 186 3.81 -16.54 -11.41
C LEU A 186 2.83 -15.36 -11.63
N THR A 187 2.57 -15.02 -12.90
CA THR A 187 1.58 -14.01 -13.26
C THR A 187 0.20 -14.41 -12.71
N ALA A 188 -0.27 -15.62 -12.99
CA ALA A 188 -1.56 -16.10 -12.50
C ALA A 188 -1.65 -16.14 -10.95
N ILE A 189 -0.52 -16.38 -10.26
CA ILE A 189 -0.47 -16.34 -8.79
C ILE A 189 -0.55 -14.90 -8.28
N CYS A 190 0.07 -13.96 -8.99
CA CYS A 190 0.19 -12.54 -8.58
C CYS A 190 -1.04 -11.70 -8.98
N GLU A 191 -1.83 -12.11 -9.98
CA GLU A 191 -3.00 -11.37 -10.48
C GLU A 191 -4.09 -11.18 -9.42
N ASP A 192 -4.19 -12.08 -8.44
CA ASP A 192 -5.10 -11.91 -7.30
C ASP A 192 -4.69 -10.71 -6.41
N GLU A 193 -3.42 -10.29 -6.51
CA GLU A 193 -2.82 -9.30 -5.63
C GLU A 193 -2.54 -7.95 -6.31
N GLY A 194 -2.56 -7.86 -7.64
CA GLY A 194 -2.31 -6.62 -8.38
C GLY A 194 -2.19 -6.81 -9.89
N VAL A 195 -1.93 -5.70 -10.61
CA VAL A 195 -1.61 -5.74 -12.04
C VAL A 195 -0.21 -6.24 -12.26
N VAL A 196 -0.05 -7.26 -13.08
CA VAL A 196 1.23 -7.91 -13.32
C VAL A 196 1.82 -7.46 -14.65
N ASP A 197 3.01 -6.88 -14.59
CA ASP A 197 3.89 -6.71 -15.74
C ASP A 197 4.95 -7.83 -15.74
N THR A 198 5.37 -8.28 -16.92
CA THR A 198 6.40 -9.31 -17.07
C THR A 198 7.68 -8.77 -17.70
N ALA A 199 8.83 -9.37 -17.40
CA ALA A 199 10.09 -9.09 -18.06
C ALA A 199 10.85 -10.42 -18.29
N VAL A 200 11.52 -10.54 -19.42
CA VAL A 200 12.20 -11.79 -19.84
C VAL A 200 13.66 -11.89 -19.40
N ASN A 201 14.20 -10.88 -18.75
CA ASN A 201 15.56 -10.84 -18.19
C ASN A 201 15.74 -9.61 -17.32
N GLY A 202 16.84 -9.56 -16.54
CA GLY A 202 17.13 -8.44 -15.65
C GLY A 202 17.34 -7.11 -16.34
N LYS A 203 17.76 -7.04 -17.61
CA LYS A 203 17.92 -5.78 -18.35
C LYS A 203 16.58 -5.17 -18.72
N ASP A 204 15.62 -5.97 -19.15
CA ASP A 204 14.25 -5.54 -19.43
C ASP A 204 13.56 -5.12 -18.13
N ALA A 205 13.73 -5.91 -17.07
CA ALA A 205 13.23 -5.59 -15.74
C ALA A 205 13.77 -4.24 -15.21
N LEU A 206 15.08 -4.00 -15.36
CA LEU A 206 15.70 -2.74 -14.92
C LEU A 206 15.10 -1.53 -15.63
N LYS A 207 14.87 -1.64 -16.96
CA LYS A 207 14.21 -0.57 -17.72
C LYS A 207 12.80 -0.29 -17.17
N LYS A 208 12.02 -1.35 -16.92
CA LYS A 208 10.65 -1.22 -16.37
C LYS A 208 10.64 -0.57 -15.00
N VAL A 209 11.57 -0.94 -14.11
CA VAL A 209 11.71 -0.35 -12.77
C VAL A 209 12.19 1.11 -12.82
N ASP A 210 12.98 1.50 -13.82
CA ASP A 210 13.37 2.90 -14.01
C ASP A 210 12.18 3.78 -14.49
N GLU A 211 11.21 3.19 -15.20
CA GLU A 211 10.04 3.87 -15.76
C GLU A 211 8.80 3.81 -14.84
N ASN A 212 8.67 2.75 -14.06
CA ASN A 212 7.48 2.47 -13.24
C ASN A 212 7.87 2.08 -11.81
N TYR A 213 6.95 2.32 -10.89
CA TYR A 213 7.02 1.75 -9.56
C TYR A 213 6.33 0.38 -9.53
N TYR A 214 6.98 -0.60 -8.91
CA TYR A 214 6.41 -1.91 -8.60
C TYR A 214 6.42 -2.13 -7.10
N ALA A 215 5.26 -2.50 -6.54
CA ALA A 215 5.09 -2.79 -5.12
C ALA A 215 5.78 -4.10 -4.72
N ALA A 216 5.82 -5.07 -5.65
CA ALA A 216 6.58 -6.29 -5.50
C ALA A 216 7.29 -6.65 -6.82
N ILE A 217 8.44 -7.33 -6.72
CA ILE A 217 9.24 -7.81 -7.83
C ILE A 217 9.58 -9.27 -7.55
N VAL A 218 8.98 -10.19 -8.31
CA VAL A 218 9.28 -11.62 -8.23
C VAL A 218 10.23 -11.96 -9.38
N THR A 219 11.45 -12.37 -9.06
CA THR A 219 12.49 -12.58 -10.09
C THR A 219 13.17 -13.93 -9.97
N ASP A 220 13.39 -14.59 -11.11
CA ASP A 220 14.38 -15.66 -11.17
C ASP A 220 15.80 -15.12 -11.02
N VAL A 221 16.73 -16.00 -10.64
CA VAL A 221 18.16 -15.69 -10.57
C VAL A 221 18.84 -15.97 -11.91
N ASP A 222 18.54 -17.12 -12.51
CA ASP A 222 19.26 -17.64 -13.68
C ASP A 222 18.60 -17.20 -14.98
N MET A 223 18.94 -16.03 -15.45
CA MET A 223 18.40 -15.48 -16.70
C MET A 223 19.53 -15.02 -17.63
N PRO A 224 19.33 -15.07 -18.95
CA PRO A 224 20.27 -14.55 -19.92
C PRO A 224 20.36 -13.02 -19.89
N VAL A 225 21.38 -12.46 -20.50
CA VAL A 225 21.65 -11.02 -20.69
C VAL A 225 22.00 -10.31 -19.39
N MET A 226 21.18 -10.41 -18.36
CA MET A 226 21.37 -9.90 -17.00
C MET A 226 20.60 -10.81 -16.05
N ASN A 227 21.32 -11.43 -15.12
CA ASN A 227 20.72 -12.28 -14.11
C ASN A 227 20.01 -11.48 -13.00
N GLY A 228 19.17 -12.18 -12.18
CA GLY A 228 18.38 -11.53 -11.15
C GLY A 228 19.20 -10.83 -10.06
N MET A 229 20.38 -11.36 -9.71
CA MET A 229 21.27 -10.74 -8.72
C MET A 229 21.93 -9.46 -9.25
N GLU A 230 22.31 -9.44 -10.54
CA GLU A 230 22.83 -8.24 -11.20
C GLU A 230 21.74 -7.16 -11.34
N PHE A 231 20.53 -7.59 -11.71
CA PHE A 231 19.37 -6.71 -11.77
C PHE A 231 19.13 -6.04 -10.41
N TYR A 232 19.06 -6.83 -9.34
CA TYR A 232 18.89 -6.27 -7.99
C TYR A 232 19.97 -5.24 -7.65
N LYS A 233 21.25 -5.56 -7.87
CA LYS A 233 22.36 -4.66 -7.55
C LYS A 233 22.21 -3.30 -8.24
N LYS A 234 21.94 -3.33 -9.56
CA LYS A 234 21.78 -2.09 -10.36
C LYS A 234 20.52 -1.31 -9.97
N ALA A 235 19.44 -2.00 -9.66
CA ALA A 235 18.21 -1.37 -9.19
C ALA A 235 18.40 -0.73 -7.80
N ALA A 236 19.09 -1.41 -6.87
CA ALA A 236 19.36 -0.91 -5.53
C ALA A 236 20.31 0.30 -5.49
N GLU A 237 21.18 0.45 -6.49
CA GLU A 237 22.02 1.67 -6.64
C GLU A 237 21.18 2.92 -6.90
N LYS A 238 20.04 2.77 -7.57
CA LYS A 238 19.16 3.88 -7.97
C LYS A 238 17.97 4.08 -7.04
N HIS A 239 17.48 3.00 -6.43
CA HIS A 239 16.24 2.94 -5.66
C HIS A 239 16.52 2.34 -4.29
N HIS A 240 16.76 3.17 -3.27
CA HIS A 240 17.23 2.73 -1.94
C HIS A 240 16.28 1.79 -1.19
N ASP A 241 14.97 1.91 -1.42
CA ASP A 241 13.91 1.11 -0.79
C ASP A 241 13.53 -0.17 -1.56
N ILE A 242 14.12 -0.39 -2.75
CA ILE A 242 13.73 -1.47 -3.65
C ILE A 242 13.98 -2.86 -3.07
N LYS A 243 14.95 -3.01 -2.17
CA LYS A 243 15.32 -4.31 -1.56
C LYS A 243 14.15 -4.97 -0.85
N GLU A 244 13.26 -4.19 -0.25
CA GLU A 244 12.13 -4.70 0.51
C GLU A 244 11.01 -5.26 -0.37
N ARG A 245 11.07 -4.92 -1.67
CA ARG A 245 10.10 -5.30 -2.70
C ARG A 245 10.51 -6.54 -3.49
N PHE A 246 11.75 -7.06 -3.30
CA PHE A 246 12.25 -8.23 -4.03
C PHE A 246 11.88 -9.55 -3.37
N LEU A 247 11.41 -10.48 -4.19
CA LEU A 247 11.27 -11.90 -3.89
C LEU A 247 12.01 -12.69 -4.99
N PHE A 248 13.07 -13.38 -4.61
CA PHE A 248 13.80 -14.27 -5.54
C PHE A 248 13.13 -15.64 -5.57
N PHE A 249 12.81 -16.13 -6.77
CA PHE A 249 12.24 -17.46 -6.99
C PHE A 249 13.19 -18.28 -7.86
N THR A 250 14.04 -19.12 -7.26
CA THR A 250 15.19 -19.71 -7.94
C THR A 250 15.31 -21.23 -7.81
N GLY A 251 15.71 -21.90 -8.88
CA GLY A 251 15.92 -23.35 -8.91
C GLY A 251 17.23 -23.81 -8.25
N VAL A 252 18.23 -22.95 -8.14
CA VAL A 252 19.55 -23.31 -7.61
C VAL A 252 19.87 -22.45 -6.36
N LEU A 253 20.04 -23.12 -5.24
CA LEU A 253 20.54 -22.51 -4.00
C LEU A 253 21.91 -23.09 -3.69
N ASN A 254 22.96 -22.32 -3.96
CA ASN A 254 24.32 -22.61 -3.54
C ASN A 254 24.78 -21.64 -2.43
N GLU A 255 25.97 -21.89 -1.85
CA GLU A 255 26.50 -21.07 -0.77
C GLU A 255 26.67 -19.58 -1.14
N GLU A 256 27.04 -19.31 -2.38
CA GLU A 256 27.21 -17.94 -2.89
C GLU A 256 25.87 -17.16 -2.87
N ARG A 257 24.79 -17.78 -3.42
CA ARG A 257 23.46 -17.16 -3.45
C ARG A 257 22.88 -17.00 -2.06
N LEU A 258 22.97 -18.01 -1.23
CA LEU A 258 22.52 -17.93 0.17
C LEU A 258 23.25 -16.82 0.92
N SER A 259 24.57 -16.70 0.73
CA SER A 259 25.37 -15.62 1.31
C SER A 259 24.97 -14.25 0.77
N PHE A 260 24.63 -14.16 -0.51
CA PHE A 260 24.15 -12.94 -1.12
C PHE A 260 22.78 -12.51 -0.55
N PHE A 261 21.80 -13.41 -0.51
CA PHE A 261 20.48 -13.11 0.04
C PHE A 261 20.56 -12.72 1.51
N LYS A 262 21.30 -13.45 2.31
CA LYS A 262 21.49 -13.18 3.74
C LYS A 262 22.16 -11.83 3.99
N ARG A 263 23.24 -11.52 3.25
CA ARG A 263 23.99 -10.26 3.39
C ARG A 263 23.18 -9.02 3.05
N ASN A 264 22.26 -9.15 2.09
CA ASN A 264 21.39 -8.07 1.66
C ASN A 264 20.00 -8.12 2.30
N SER A 265 19.73 -9.07 3.22
CA SER A 265 18.43 -9.30 3.86
C SER A 265 17.30 -9.46 2.85
N LEU A 266 17.53 -10.22 1.77
CA LEU A 266 16.60 -10.44 0.68
C LEU A 266 15.74 -11.69 0.91
N ARG A 267 14.49 -11.63 0.45
CA ARG A 267 13.57 -12.76 0.46
C ARG A 267 13.83 -13.67 -0.72
N TYR A 268 13.74 -14.96 -0.49
CA TYR A 268 13.86 -15.96 -1.56
C TYR A 268 13.03 -17.20 -1.27
N ILE A 269 12.60 -17.85 -2.34
CA ILE A 269 11.93 -19.16 -2.35
C ILE A 269 12.65 -20.07 -3.32
N ALA A 270 12.90 -21.31 -2.91
CA ALA A 270 13.48 -22.34 -3.79
C ALA A 270 12.41 -22.97 -4.68
N LYS A 271 12.71 -23.14 -5.98
CA LYS A 271 11.92 -23.98 -6.90
C LYS A 271 12.24 -25.46 -6.63
N PRO A 272 11.25 -26.38 -6.55
CA PRO A 272 9.81 -26.15 -6.59
C PRO A 272 9.26 -25.68 -5.26
N ALA A 273 8.22 -24.83 -5.27
CA ALA A 273 7.56 -24.31 -4.10
C ALA A 273 6.03 -24.48 -4.16
N LYS A 274 5.39 -24.46 -3.01
CA LYS A 274 3.93 -24.44 -2.95
C LYS A 274 3.42 -23.04 -3.30
N ILE A 275 2.30 -22.97 -4.02
CA ILE A 275 1.62 -21.70 -4.35
C ILE A 275 1.34 -20.88 -3.08
N SER A 276 0.93 -21.56 -1.98
CA SER A 276 0.68 -20.92 -0.68
C SER A 276 1.91 -20.19 -0.12
N ASP A 277 3.11 -20.71 -0.33
CA ASP A 277 4.34 -20.12 0.18
C ASP A 277 4.71 -18.89 -0.65
N ILE A 278 4.50 -18.93 -1.97
CA ILE A 278 4.71 -17.78 -2.87
C ILE A 278 3.72 -16.66 -2.51
N LYS A 279 2.43 -16.98 -2.39
CA LYS A 279 1.39 -16.02 -1.98
C LYS A 279 1.69 -15.40 -0.61
N LYS A 280 2.11 -16.20 0.37
CA LYS A 280 2.47 -15.70 1.70
C LYS A 280 3.60 -14.69 1.68
N GLU A 281 4.69 -14.97 0.94
CA GLU A 281 5.81 -14.04 0.82
C GLU A 281 5.45 -12.78 0.02
N LEU A 282 4.66 -12.93 -1.05
CA LEU A 282 4.15 -11.81 -1.84
C LEU A 282 3.29 -10.88 -0.96
N VAL A 283 2.31 -11.44 -0.24
CA VAL A 283 1.46 -10.71 0.70
C VAL A 283 2.30 -10.02 1.77
N ALA A 284 3.34 -10.68 2.29
CA ALA A 284 4.23 -10.08 3.30
C ALA A 284 5.11 -8.94 2.74
N ILE A 285 5.33 -8.87 1.43
CA ILE A 285 5.96 -7.72 0.76
C ILE A 285 4.94 -6.58 0.61
N LEU A 286 3.76 -6.90 0.09
CA LEU A 286 2.70 -5.94 -0.18
C LEU A 286 2.04 -5.35 1.09
N SER A 287 2.28 -5.93 2.27
CA SER A 287 1.72 -5.48 3.56
C SER A 287 2.69 -4.65 4.41
N ARG A 288 3.82 -4.22 3.85
CA ARG A 288 4.82 -3.36 4.49
C ARG A 288 4.58 -1.92 4.11
#